data_a6f929ea62663e17ae1650d269e0be0e
#
_entry.id   a6f929ea62663e17ae1650d269e0be0e
#
_cell.length_a   1.000
_cell.length_b   1.000
_cell.length_c   1.000
_cell.angle_alpha   90.00
_cell.angle_beta   90.00
_cell.angle_gamma   90.00
#
_symmetry.space_group_name_H-M   'P 1'
#
loop_
_entity.id
_entity.type
_entity.pdbx_description
1 polymer ?
#
loop_
_entity_poly.entity_id
_entity_poly.type
_entity_poly.pdbx_seq_one_letter_code
_entity_poly.pdbx_strand_id
1 'polypeptide(L)'
;MKDIKTAILGILSPRMIGMYPETLKNEVAINLKDRVLTTREYDTALAELKSMGYVQSLPDCMGELTYIATESGRAALAASGRMA
;
A
#
# COMPACT_ATOMS: atom_id res chain seq x y z
N MET A 1 -9.39 14.42 0.25
CA MET A 1 -8.35 13.96 1.19
C MET A 1 -7.95 12.53 0.87
N LYS A 2 -6.65 12.27 0.76
CA LYS A 2 -6.18 10.92 0.47
C LYS A 2 -6.28 10.04 1.71
N ASP A 3 -6.90 8.90 1.53
CA ASP A 3 -6.93 7.85 2.53
C ASP A 3 -5.59 7.11 2.52
N ILE A 4 -5.16 6.62 3.68
CA ILE A 4 -3.92 5.87 3.82
C ILE A 4 -3.96 4.61 2.93
N LYS A 5 -5.08 3.92 2.90
CA LYS A 5 -5.26 2.72 2.07
C LYS A 5 -5.09 3.04 0.59
N THR A 6 -5.70 4.12 0.13
CA THR A 6 -5.58 4.57 -1.26
C THR A 6 -4.14 4.92 -1.60
N ALA A 7 -3.43 5.58 -0.67
CA ALA A 7 -2.03 5.92 -0.86
C ALA A 7 -1.16 4.66 -0.98
N ILE A 8 -1.38 3.67 -0.13
CA ILE A 8 -0.64 2.40 -0.18
C ILE A 8 -0.88 1.70 -1.52
N LEU A 9 -2.12 1.57 -1.94
CA LEU A 9 -2.45 0.93 -3.21
C LEU A 9 -1.89 1.71 -4.40
N GLY A 10 -1.96 3.03 -4.35
CA GLY A 10 -1.44 3.89 -5.41
C GLY A 10 0.07 3.75 -5.59
N ILE A 11 0.79 3.53 -4.51
CA ILE A 11 2.24 3.33 -4.55
C ILE A 11 2.58 1.93 -5.07
N LEU A 12 1.85 0.92 -4.63
CA LEU A 12 2.14 -0.47 -4.99
C LEU A 12 1.63 -0.88 -6.37
N SER A 13 0.52 -0.29 -6.83
CA SER A 13 -0.13 -0.70 -8.08
C SER A 13 0.76 -0.68 -9.31
N PRO A 14 1.57 0.39 -9.55
CA PRO A 14 2.41 0.42 -10.75
C PRO A 14 3.65 -0.45 -10.64
N ARG A 15 3.93 -1.00 -9.48
CA ARG A 15 5.14 -1.78 -9.26
C ARG A 15 4.90 -3.25 -9.59
N MET A 16 5.85 -3.85 -10.27
CA MET A 16 5.86 -5.28 -10.57
C MET A 16 6.70 -6.06 -9.57
N ILE A 17 7.49 -5.35 -8.76
CA ILE A 17 8.38 -5.92 -7.76
C ILE A 17 7.91 -5.45 -6.39
N GLY A 18 7.99 -6.32 -5.39
CA GLY A 18 7.59 -5.99 -4.03
C GLY A 18 8.41 -4.85 -3.45
N MET A 19 7.81 -4.10 -2.54
CA MET A 19 8.43 -2.98 -1.85
C MET A 19 8.67 -3.34 -0.39
N TYR A 20 9.83 -2.99 0.15
CA TYR A 20 10.14 -3.24 1.56
C TYR A 20 9.24 -2.38 2.45
N PRO A 21 8.88 -2.89 3.65
CA PRO A 21 7.95 -2.18 4.54
C PRO A 21 8.38 -0.75 4.88
N GLU A 22 9.66 -0.54 5.17
CA GLU A 22 10.16 0.80 5.51
C GLU A 22 10.05 1.75 4.34
N THR A 23 10.40 1.29 3.15
CA THR A 23 10.32 2.09 1.94
C THR A 23 8.87 2.45 1.65
N LEU A 24 7.97 1.49 1.78
CA LEU A 24 6.54 1.72 1.58
C LEU A 24 6.02 2.76 2.57
N LYS A 25 6.38 2.64 3.84
CA LYS A 25 5.96 3.58 4.87
C LYS A 25 6.43 5.01 4.55
N ASN A 26 7.69 5.14 4.13
CA ASN A 26 8.24 6.45 3.77
C ASN A 26 7.52 7.05 2.57
N GLU A 27 7.22 6.26 1.56
CA GLU A 27 6.49 6.73 0.38
C GLU A 27 5.06 7.14 0.73
N VAL A 28 4.40 6.40 1.60
CA VAL A 28 3.05 6.76 2.07
C VAL A 28 3.11 8.08 2.84
N ALA A 29 4.09 8.25 3.71
CA ALA A 29 4.24 9.48 4.48
C ALA A 29 4.46 10.69 3.56
N ILE A 30 5.24 10.52 2.49
CA ILE A 30 5.46 11.57 1.50
C ILE A 30 4.15 11.92 0.76
N ASN A 31 3.35 10.91 0.44
CA ASN A 31 2.08 11.13 -0.24
C ASN A 31 1.04 11.83 0.63
N LEU A 32 1.13 11.66 1.95
CA LEU A 32 0.19 12.28 2.89
C LEU A 32 0.80 13.56 3.48
N LYS A 33 1.10 14.51 2.63
CA LYS A 33 1.82 15.73 2.99
C LYS A 33 1.16 16.56 4.09
N ASP A 34 -0.15 16.50 4.19
CA ASP A 34 -0.92 17.37 5.08
C ASP A 34 -1.14 16.78 6.46
N ARG A 35 -0.59 15.61 6.75
CA ARG A 35 -0.78 14.97 8.04
C ARG A 35 0.41 14.11 8.40
N VAL A 36 0.59 13.91 9.69
CA VAL A 36 1.61 13.01 10.21
C VAL A 36 1.07 11.59 10.18
N LEU A 37 1.82 10.71 9.54
CA LEU A 37 1.47 9.28 9.49
C LEU A 37 2.05 8.60 10.72
N THR A 38 1.20 8.05 11.58
CA THR A 38 1.67 7.26 12.71
C THR A 38 1.87 5.81 12.27
N THR A 39 2.78 5.12 12.97
CA THR A 39 3.03 3.71 12.71
C THR A 39 1.76 2.88 12.87
N ARG A 40 0.96 3.21 13.88
CA ARG A 40 -0.30 2.52 14.16
C ARG A 40 -1.29 2.64 13.01
N GLU A 41 -1.47 3.85 12.48
CA GLU A 41 -2.37 4.10 11.36
C GLU A 41 -1.92 3.32 10.11
N TYR A 42 -0.62 3.36 9.83
CA TYR A 42 -0.03 2.65 8.72
C TYR A 42 -0.23 1.13 8.86
N ASP A 43 0.11 0.58 10.02
CA ASP A 43 -0.01 -0.85 10.27
C ASP A 43 -1.46 -1.32 10.17
N THR A 44 -2.40 -0.53 10.71
CA THR A 44 -3.82 -0.86 10.66
C THR A 44 -4.31 -0.87 9.21
N ALA A 45 -3.98 0.15 8.44
CA ALA A 45 -4.40 0.25 7.04
C ALA A 45 -3.82 -0.90 6.22
N LEU A 46 -2.55 -1.21 6.41
CA LEU A 46 -1.89 -2.30 5.70
C LEU A 46 -2.50 -3.65 6.05
N ALA A 47 -2.78 -3.88 7.33
CA ALA A 47 -3.41 -5.12 7.77
C ALA A 47 -4.80 -5.29 7.17
N GLU A 48 -5.57 -4.21 7.09
CA GLU A 48 -6.89 -4.25 6.46
C GLU A 48 -6.80 -4.57 4.97
N LEU A 49 -5.85 -3.97 4.26
CA LEU A 49 -5.64 -4.25 2.85
C LEU A 49 -5.24 -5.71 2.61
N LYS A 50 -4.40 -6.25 3.45
CA LYS A 50 -4.00 -7.66 3.38
C LYS A 50 -5.21 -8.57 3.65
N SER A 51 -6.03 -8.22 4.63
CA SER A 51 -7.24 -8.97 4.97
C SER A 51 -8.24 -8.97 3.82
N MET A 52 -8.35 -7.86 3.09
CA MET A 52 -9.24 -7.77 1.94
C MET A 52 -8.68 -8.43 0.67
N GLY A 53 -7.44 -8.89 0.72
CA GLY A 53 -6.80 -9.51 -0.43
C GLY A 53 -6.27 -8.51 -1.46
N TYR A 54 -6.16 -7.24 -1.11
CA TYR A 54 -5.68 -6.19 -2.01
C TYR A 54 -4.16 -6.05 -2.01
N VAL A 55 -3.51 -6.46 -0.92
CA VAL A 55 -2.06 -6.42 -0.77
C VAL A 55 -1.59 -7.80 -0.33
N GLN A 56 -0.48 -8.24 -0.88
CA GLN A 56 0.12 -9.53 -0.57
C GLN A 56 1.56 -9.33 -0.13
N SER A 57 2.00 -10.10 0.85
CA SER A 57 3.39 -10.08 1.27
C SER A 57 4.12 -11.27 0.64
N LEU A 58 5.31 -11.00 0.07
CA LEU A 58 6.13 -12.01 -0.57
C LEU A 58 7.57 -11.83 -0.11
N PRO A 59 8.29 -12.92 0.17
CA PRO A 59 9.72 -12.83 0.48
C PRO A 59 10.50 -12.54 -0.81
N ASP A 60 11.58 -11.77 -0.67
CA ASP A 60 12.50 -11.56 -1.77
C ASP A 60 13.52 -12.71 -1.80
N CYS A 61 14.52 -12.61 -2.66
CA CYS A 61 15.53 -13.66 -2.79
C CYS A 61 16.40 -13.83 -1.54
N MET A 62 16.40 -12.84 -0.66
CA MET A 62 17.14 -12.88 0.61
C MET A 62 16.27 -13.32 1.78
N GLY A 63 15.00 -13.59 1.53
CA GLY A 63 14.04 -13.94 2.57
C GLY A 63 13.42 -12.75 3.28
N GLU A 64 13.72 -11.53 2.84
CA GLU A 64 13.14 -10.32 3.40
C GLU A 64 11.71 -10.13 2.89
N LEU A 65 10.82 -9.73 3.79
CA LEU A 65 9.41 -9.53 3.45
C LEU A 65 9.22 -8.26 2.62
N THR A 66 8.48 -8.39 1.52
CA THR A 66 8.09 -7.26 0.69
C THR A 66 6.58 -7.26 0.48
N TYR A 67 6.01 -6.13 0.09
CA TYR A 67 4.58 -6.00 -0.18
C TYR A 67 4.34 -5.64 -1.63
N ILE A 68 3.28 -6.22 -2.21
CA ILE A 68 2.88 -5.98 -3.60
C ILE A 68 1.35 -5.89 -3.66
N ALA A 69 0.85 -5.04 -4.55
CA ALA A 69 -0.59 -4.99 -4.79
C ALA A 69 -1.03 -6.19 -5.61
N THR A 70 -2.16 -6.77 -5.24
CA THR A 70 -2.75 -7.86 -6.00
C THR A 70 -3.56 -7.31 -7.16
N GLU A 71 -4.01 -8.19 -8.04
CA GLU A 71 -4.90 -7.81 -9.13
C GLU A 71 -6.19 -7.18 -8.58
N SER A 72 -6.73 -7.77 -7.51
CA SER A 72 -7.91 -7.22 -6.84
C SER A 72 -7.66 -5.83 -6.27
N GLY A 73 -6.47 -5.60 -5.71
CA GLY A 73 -6.10 -4.30 -5.19
C GLY A 73 -6.01 -3.25 -6.28
N ARG A 74 -5.44 -3.60 -7.42
CA ARG A 74 -5.34 -2.70 -8.57
C ARG A 74 -6.72 -2.37 -9.13
N ALA A 75 -7.61 -3.36 -9.20
CA ALA A 75 -8.97 -3.16 -9.67
C ALA A 75 -9.75 -2.24 -8.72
N ALA A 76 -9.58 -2.43 -7.43
CA ALA A 76 -10.23 -1.59 -6.42
C ALA A 76 -9.77 -0.13 -6.52
N LEU A 77 -8.47 0.08 -6.73
CA LEU A 77 -7.92 1.42 -6.90
C LEU A 77 -8.45 2.08 -8.17
N ALA A 78 -8.51 1.35 -9.27
CA ALA A 78 -9.03 1.86 -10.53
C ALA A 78 -10.50 2.26 -10.41
N ALA A 79 -11.30 1.44 -9.73
CA ALA A 79 -12.70 1.74 -9.48
C ALA A 79 -12.87 3.00 -8.63
N SER A 80 -12.05 3.14 -7.58
CA SER A 80 -12.05 4.32 -6.72
C SER A 80 -11.66 5.58 -7.49
N GLY A 81 -10.65 5.47 -8.37
CA GLY A 81 -10.22 6.59 -9.19
C GLY A 81 -11.28 7.09 -10.17
N ARG A 82 -12.15 6.22 -10.64
CA ARG A 82 -13.23 6.58 -11.57
C ARG A 82 -14.35 7.36 -10.92
N MET A 83 -14.43 7.27 -9.62
CA MET A 83 -15.47 7.97 -8.85
C MET A 83 -15.11 9.43 -8.58
N ALA A 84 -13.89 9.81 -8.86
CA ALA A 84 -13.42 11.18 -8.60
C ALA A 84 -14.00 12.19 -9.57
#